data_1b85c5041877177492c48ea61a980d81
#
_entry.id   1b85c5041877177492c48ea61a980d81
#
_cell.length_a   1.000
_cell.length_b   1.000
_cell.length_c   1.000
_cell.angle_alpha   90.00
_cell.angle_beta   90.00
_cell.angle_gamma   90.00
#
_symmetry.space_group_name_H-M   'P 1'
#
loop_
_entity.id
_entity.type
_entity.pdbx_description
1 polymer ?
#
loop_
_entity_poly.entity_id
_entity_poly.type
_entity_poly.pdbx_seq_one_letter_code
_entity_poly.pdbx_strand_id
1 'polypeptide(L)'
;MSGTEKRIGYAPTPGMSYDPSEPRYWDRAGLDAEVLRAFEICHGCRMCFKYCDSFPILFDLLDKKYDADVRRLVPADVDRIMDACFQCKLCEVQCPYTPRDKHEFMLDFPKLVHRFRAVHGQGKGKTLRQRMLGDPDTAGKMARLSLGMANVVNRTRPLRVLMEKAAGIHRDKQLPEFAREAFDAWAGKAGYVKPEPGGEAVLFQTCFVQHNEPQIGKDTLEVLRACGVDVRVVKGLQCCGMPAWEHGDLASLRRQAARDLDLLLPYVEKGAKVLAINPTCCMMMRREWPALLEGKDRERAAKLAPAVMDPSEFLWTIRNEARFSTAFKSTPPGGKVAYHAPCHLRAQGVGFKGRDLLRKIPGVTVAATVMECCGHDGTFAMTVEGFEPSKRIGRKAFEGMKAAEAETWSTDCPLAAIQFEQHAGKKPLHPMSVLARAYRGEGFGGEEP
;
A
#
# COMPACT_ATOMS: atom_id res chain seq x y z
N MET A 1 -29.27 9.31 -43.06
CA MET A 1 -30.17 8.95 -41.93
C MET A 1 -29.30 8.82 -40.67
N SER A 2 -29.17 9.89 -39.91
CA SER A 2 -28.37 9.89 -38.66
C SER A 2 -29.19 9.27 -37.54
N GLY A 3 -29.01 7.99 -37.32
CA GLY A 3 -29.46 7.39 -36.07
C GLY A 3 -28.68 8.01 -34.94
N THR A 4 -29.32 8.79 -34.09
CA THR A 4 -28.81 9.22 -32.81
C THR A 4 -28.62 7.96 -31.94
N GLU A 5 -27.50 7.26 -32.13
CA GLU A 5 -27.11 6.20 -31.20
C GLU A 5 -27.00 6.82 -29.80
N LYS A 6 -27.92 6.43 -28.93
CA LYS A 6 -27.93 6.92 -27.55
C LYS A 6 -26.58 6.64 -26.91
N ARG A 7 -25.84 7.69 -26.53
CA ARG A 7 -24.63 7.57 -25.71
C ARG A 7 -24.97 6.82 -24.43
N ILE A 8 -24.00 6.12 -23.87
CA ILE A 8 -24.16 5.49 -22.55
C ILE A 8 -24.43 6.61 -21.54
N GLY A 9 -25.48 6.44 -20.71
CA GLY A 9 -25.80 7.39 -19.65
C GLY A 9 -24.76 7.36 -18.55
N TYR A 10 -24.55 8.49 -17.86
CA TYR A 10 -23.57 8.59 -16.77
C TYR A 10 -24.15 8.17 -15.41
N ALA A 11 -25.46 8.10 -15.26
CA ALA A 11 -26.10 7.61 -14.04
C ALA A 11 -25.74 6.14 -13.77
N PRO A 12 -25.61 5.75 -12.47
CA PRO A 12 -25.38 4.36 -12.08
C PRO A 12 -26.39 3.41 -12.73
N THR A 13 -25.92 2.27 -13.23
CA THR A 13 -26.80 1.22 -13.75
C THR A 13 -27.39 0.41 -12.59
N PRO A 14 -28.44 -0.41 -12.82
CA PRO A 14 -28.96 -1.34 -11.82
C PRO A 14 -27.90 -2.32 -11.28
N GLY A 15 -26.85 -2.60 -12.08
CA GLY A 15 -25.73 -3.46 -11.71
C GLY A 15 -24.66 -2.78 -10.84
N MET A 16 -24.79 -1.49 -10.55
CA MET A 16 -23.79 -0.77 -9.75
C MET A 16 -23.76 -1.28 -8.31
N SER A 17 -22.62 -1.76 -7.89
CA SER A 17 -22.32 -2.12 -6.50
C SER A 17 -20.81 -2.17 -6.26
N TYR A 18 -20.41 -1.76 -5.06
CA TYR A 18 -19.06 -1.94 -4.52
C TYR A 18 -19.05 -2.80 -3.24
N ASP A 19 -20.21 -3.36 -2.86
CA ASP A 19 -20.39 -4.17 -1.67
C ASP A 19 -20.52 -5.66 -2.04
N PRO A 20 -19.53 -6.51 -1.67
CA PRO A 20 -19.55 -7.92 -2.01
C PRO A 20 -20.64 -8.73 -1.26
N SER A 21 -21.33 -8.14 -0.28
CA SER A 21 -22.50 -8.78 0.36
C SER A 21 -23.78 -8.66 -0.48
N GLU A 22 -23.79 -7.79 -1.49
CA GLU A 22 -24.92 -7.61 -2.39
C GLU A 22 -24.86 -8.60 -3.57
N PRO A 23 -25.94 -9.31 -3.92
CA PRO A 23 -25.97 -10.22 -5.07
C PRO A 23 -25.53 -9.54 -6.39
N ARG A 24 -25.93 -8.28 -6.61
CA ARG A 24 -25.56 -7.51 -7.82
C ARG A 24 -24.05 -7.24 -7.94
N TYR A 25 -23.28 -7.31 -6.85
CA TYR A 25 -21.81 -7.23 -6.93
C TYR A 25 -21.24 -8.36 -7.78
N TRP A 26 -21.83 -9.55 -7.70
CA TRP A 26 -21.40 -10.75 -8.39
C TRP A 26 -22.05 -10.94 -9.77
N ASP A 27 -23.03 -10.11 -10.12
CA ASP A 27 -23.65 -10.12 -11.45
C ASP A 27 -22.67 -9.61 -12.50
N ARG A 28 -22.29 -10.50 -13.41
CA ARG A 28 -21.33 -10.24 -14.46
C ARG A 28 -21.87 -9.26 -15.50
N ALA A 29 -23.11 -9.41 -15.91
CA ALA A 29 -23.71 -8.52 -16.91
C ALA A 29 -23.83 -7.08 -16.38
N GLY A 30 -24.26 -6.94 -15.12
CA GLY A 30 -24.30 -5.65 -14.45
C GLY A 30 -22.92 -5.03 -14.25
N LEU A 31 -21.88 -5.84 -13.97
CA LEU A 31 -20.50 -5.38 -13.92
C LEU A 31 -20.01 -4.88 -15.27
N ASP A 32 -20.24 -5.63 -16.35
CA ASP A 32 -19.83 -5.24 -17.70
C ASP A 32 -20.48 -3.90 -18.12
N ALA A 33 -21.75 -3.70 -17.79
CA ALA A 33 -22.44 -2.42 -18.02
C ALA A 33 -21.81 -1.26 -17.23
N GLU A 34 -21.42 -1.48 -15.96
CA GLU A 34 -20.74 -0.48 -15.13
C GLU A 34 -19.32 -0.18 -15.64
N VAL A 35 -18.60 -1.17 -16.14
CA VAL A 35 -17.28 -0.98 -16.76
C VAL A 35 -17.38 -0.06 -17.99
N LEU A 36 -18.32 -0.33 -18.88
CA LEU A 36 -18.54 0.53 -20.07
C LEU A 36 -18.96 1.95 -19.67
N ARG A 37 -19.86 2.09 -18.69
CA ARG A 37 -20.25 3.38 -18.14
C ARG A 37 -19.06 4.16 -17.57
N ALA A 38 -18.24 3.50 -16.77
CA ALA A 38 -17.05 4.11 -16.19
C ALA A 38 -16.06 4.56 -17.28
N PHE A 39 -15.85 3.75 -18.31
CA PHE A 39 -14.96 4.08 -19.41
C PHE A 39 -15.49 5.28 -20.22
N GLU A 40 -16.79 5.38 -20.46
CA GLU A 40 -17.42 6.53 -21.12
C GLU A 40 -17.17 7.83 -20.33
N ILE A 41 -17.40 7.81 -18.99
CA ILE A 41 -17.14 8.96 -18.12
C ILE A 41 -15.65 9.31 -18.11
N CYS A 42 -14.76 8.31 -17.93
CA CYS A 42 -13.32 8.54 -17.87
C CYS A 42 -12.75 9.07 -19.19
N HIS A 43 -13.24 8.55 -20.33
CA HIS A 43 -12.85 9.03 -21.67
C HIS A 43 -13.27 10.49 -21.90
N GLY A 44 -14.48 10.86 -21.48
CA GLY A 44 -14.93 12.24 -21.56
C GLY A 44 -14.17 13.21 -20.66
N CYS A 45 -13.74 12.75 -19.46
CA CYS A 45 -13.08 13.58 -18.45
C CYS A 45 -11.55 13.68 -18.60
N ARG A 46 -10.86 12.58 -18.84
CA ARG A 46 -9.40 12.42 -19.07
C ARG A 46 -8.45 12.95 -17.99
N MET A 47 -8.92 13.35 -16.80
CA MET A 47 -8.07 13.96 -15.77
C MET A 47 -7.00 13.01 -15.19
N CYS A 48 -7.20 11.69 -15.25
CA CYS A 48 -6.36 10.70 -14.59
C CYS A 48 -5.25 10.09 -15.47
N PHE A 49 -5.05 10.59 -16.70
CA PHE A 49 -4.13 10.01 -17.69
C PHE A 49 -2.67 9.83 -17.22
N LYS A 50 -2.24 10.57 -16.18
CA LYS A 50 -0.86 10.60 -15.69
C LYS A 50 -0.53 9.59 -14.58
N TYR A 51 -1.55 8.86 -14.05
CA TYR A 51 -1.32 8.04 -12.85
C TYR A 51 -0.88 6.62 -13.14
N CYS A 52 -1.47 5.98 -14.15
CA CYS A 52 -1.16 4.61 -14.56
C CYS A 52 -1.45 4.42 -16.03
N ASP A 53 -1.11 3.25 -16.57
CA ASP A 53 -1.32 2.95 -18.00
C ASP A 53 -2.77 2.65 -18.37
N SER A 54 -3.67 2.34 -17.40
CA SER A 54 -5.08 2.04 -17.68
C SER A 54 -5.76 3.12 -18.51
N PHE A 55 -5.58 4.38 -18.13
CA PHE A 55 -6.25 5.50 -18.83
C PHE A 55 -5.62 5.82 -20.19
N PRO A 56 -4.30 5.91 -20.36
CA PRO A 56 -3.69 6.02 -21.69
C PRO A 56 -4.09 4.88 -22.63
N ILE A 57 -4.13 3.64 -22.16
CA ILE A 57 -4.58 2.49 -22.97
C ILE A 57 -6.05 2.67 -23.36
N LEU A 58 -6.94 3.01 -22.43
CA LEU A 58 -8.34 3.27 -22.69
C LEU A 58 -8.52 4.37 -23.76
N PHE A 59 -7.85 5.51 -23.57
CA PHE A 59 -7.99 6.67 -24.45
C PHE A 59 -7.43 6.37 -25.85
N ASP A 60 -6.26 5.75 -25.93
CA ASP A 60 -5.67 5.36 -27.21
C ASP A 60 -6.53 4.37 -28.00
N LEU A 61 -7.13 3.39 -27.32
CA LEU A 61 -8.04 2.44 -27.96
C LEU A 61 -9.29 3.13 -28.49
N LEU A 62 -9.92 3.97 -27.70
CA LEU A 62 -11.13 4.68 -28.12
C LEU A 62 -10.85 5.68 -29.23
N ASP A 63 -9.79 6.49 -29.11
CA ASP A 63 -9.48 7.53 -30.09
C ASP A 63 -8.98 6.98 -31.43
N LYS A 64 -8.21 5.86 -31.42
CA LYS A 64 -7.53 5.35 -32.62
C LYS A 64 -8.20 4.14 -33.27
N LYS A 65 -9.00 3.36 -32.51
CA LYS A 65 -9.53 2.07 -32.98
C LYS A 65 -11.07 2.01 -32.98
N TYR A 66 -11.72 2.69 -32.05
CA TYR A 66 -13.14 2.50 -31.80
C TYR A 66 -14.01 3.74 -31.97
N ASP A 67 -13.51 4.80 -32.64
CA ASP A 67 -14.24 6.03 -32.95
C ASP A 67 -14.95 6.64 -31.72
N ALA A 68 -14.30 6.62 -30.57
CA ALA A 68 -14.77 7.07 -29.25
C ALA A 68 -16.03 6.31 -28.75
N ASP A 69 -16.35 5.12 -29.27
CA ASP A 69 -17.48 4.31 -28.82
C ASP A 69 -17.04 3.15 -27.93
N VAL A 70 -17.27 3.27 -26.62
CA VAL A 70 -16.89 2.26 -25.61
C VAL A 70 -17.60 0.91 -25.82
N ARG A 71 -18.77 0.88 -26.50
CA ARG A 71 -19.53 -0.36 -26.76
C ARG A 71 -18.84 -1.26 -27.78
N ARG A 72 -17.87 -0.72 -28.51
CA ARG A 72 -17.06 -1.47 -29.48
C ARG A 72 -15.84 -2.13 -28.90
N LEU A 73 -15.53 -1.85 -27.62
CA LEU A 73 -14.42 -2.50 -26.93
C LEU A 73 -14.64 -4.01 -26.84
N VAL A 74 -13.66 -4.77 -27.27
CA VAL A 74 -13.69 -6.22 -27.13
C VAL A 74 -13.20 -6.65 -25.72
N PRO A 75 -13.61 -7.84 -25.22
CA PRO A 75 -13.23 -8.28 -23.86
C PRO A 75 -11.72 -8.22 -23.59
N ALA A 76 -10.87 -8.60 -24.55
CA ALA A 76 -9.42 -8.56 -24.40
C ALA A 76 -8.88 -7.12 -24.21
N ASP A 77 -9.50 -6.11 -24.82
CA ASP A 77 -9.11 -4.71 -24.60
C ASP A 77 -9.58 -4.22 -23.23
N VAL A 78 -10.75 -4.67 -22.76
CA VAL A 78 -11.23 -4.40 -21.39
C VAL A 78 -10.29 -5.03 -20.37
N ASP A 79 -9.93 -6.30 -20.51
CA ASP A 79 -8.95 -6.98 -19.64
C ASP A 79 -7.64 -6.21 -19.60
N ARG A 80 -7.11 -5.80 -20.75
CA ARG A 80 -5.86 -5.01 -20.84
C ARG A 80 -5.91 -3.70 -20.06
N ILE A 81 -7.04 -2.98 -20.12
CA ILE A 81 -7.24 -1.73 -19.38
C ILE A 81 -7.30 -2.00 -17.87
N MET A 82 -8.07 -3.02 -17.47
CA MET A 82 -8.26 -3.38 -16.06
C MET A 82 -7.00 -3.95 -15.41
N ASP A 83 -6.21 -4.74 -16.14
CA ASP A 83 -4.95 -5.32 -15.66
C ASP A 83 -3.84 -4.28 -15.50
N ALA A 84 -3.87 -3.20 -16.30
CA ALA A 84 -2.93 -2.09 -16.17
C ALA A 84 -3.15 -1.25 -14.89
N CYS A 85 -4.26 -1.42 -14.19
CA CYS A 85 -4.49 -0.76 -12.89
C CYS A 85 -3.75 -1.51 -11.77
N PHE A 86 -2.87 -0.82 -11.08
CA PHE A 86 -2.15 -1.34 -9.92
C PHE A 86 -2.67 -0.82 -8.56
N GLN A 87 -3.92 -0.34 -8.53
CA GLN A 87 -4.65 -0.03 -7.29
C GLN A 87 -4.07 1.10 -6.41
N CYS A 88 -3.31 2.04 -6.96
CA CYS A 88 -2.72 3.15 -6.19
C CYS A 88 -3.74 4.16 -5.63
N LYS A 89 -4.99 4.10 -6.07
CA LYS A 89 -6.10 4.98 -5.68
C LYS A 89 -5.93 6.48 -5.97
N LEU A 90 -4.88 6.91 -6.67
CA LEU A 90 -4.68 8.33 -6.96
C LEU A 90 -5.74 8.90 -7.91
N CYS A 91 -6.30 8.09 -8.80
CA CYS A 91 -7.43 8.49 -9.63
C CYS A 91 -8.70 8.75 -8.80
N GLU A 92 -8.94 8.02 -7.71
CA GLU A 92 -10.04 8.29 -6.76
C GLU A 92 -9.84 9.66 -6.09
N VAL A 93 -8.61 9.97 -5.66
CA VAL A 93 -8.30 11.28 -5.03
C VAL A 93 -8.55 12.45 -5.98
N GLN A 94 -8.22 12.28 -7.26
CA GLN A 94 -8.37 13.30 -8.30
C GLN A 94 -9.82 13.43 -8.81
N CYS A 95 -10.61 12.35 -8.76
CA CYS A 95 -11.91 12.25 -9.40
C CYS A 95 -12.97 13.09 -8.65
N PRO A 96 -13.68 14.01 -9.31
CA PRO A 96 -14.75 14.76 -8.69
C PRO A 96 -16.09 13.97 -8.66
N TYR A 97 -16.16 12.81 -9.31
CA TYR A 97 -17.40 12.05 -9.52
C TYR A 97 -17.60 10.91 -8.52
N THR A 98 -16.87 10.93 -7.39
CA THR A 98 -16.81 9.80 -6.45
C THR A 98 -17.99 9.76 -5.47
N PRO A 99 -18.30 8.57 -4.92
CA PRO A 99 -19.21 8.45 -3.78
C PRO A 99 -18.74 9.26 -2.55
N ARG A 100 -17.41 9.41 -2.39
CA ARG A 100 -16.83 10.23 -1.31
C ARG A 100 -17.29 11.69 -1.41
N ASP A 101 -17.36 12.22 -2.62
CA ASP A 101 -17.78 13.58 -2.89
C ASP A 101 -19.31 13.69 -3.08
N LYS A 102 -20.06 12.60 -2.82
CA LYS A 102 -21.51 12.49 -2.96
C LYS A 102 -22.01 12.85 -4.37
N HIS A 103 -21.21 12.61 -5.38
CA HIS A 103 -21.58 12.89 -6.76
C HIS A 103 -22.53 11.82 -7.31
N GLU A 104 -23.53 12.24 -8.08
CA GLU A 104 -24.57 11.37 -8.66
C GLU A 104 -24.05 10.21 -9.52
N PHE A 105 -22.86 10.37 -10.16
CA PHE A 105 -22.26 9.31 -10.96
C PHE A 105 -21.68 8.16 -10.12
N MET A 106 -21.44 8.36 -8.81
CA MET A 106 -20.97 7.33 -7.90
C MET A 106 -19.76 6.54 -8.44
N LEU A 107 -18.86 7.20 -9.17
CA LEU A 107 -17.73 6.58 -9.87
C LEU A 107 -16.54 6.36 -8.95
N ASP A 108 -16.17 5.11 -8.74
CA ASP A 108 -14.93 4.72 -8.03
C ASP A 108 -14.19 3.68 -8.89
N PHE A 109 -13.29 4.15 -9.75
CA PHE A 109 -12.58 3.28 -10.69
C PHE A 109 -11.73 2.20 -9.97
N PRO A 110 -10.96 2.48 -8.90
CA PRO A 110 -10.26 1.45 -8.16
C PRO A 110 -11.17 0.36 -7.58
N LYS A 111 -12.33 0.72 -7.02
CA LYS A 111 -13.30 -0.27 -6.53
C LYS A 111 -13.93 -1.07 -7.67
N LEU A 112 -14.15 -0.45 -8.81
CA LEU A 112 -14.65 -1.15 -10.00
C LEU A 112 -13.63 -2.19 -10.49
N VAL A 113 -12.35 -1.82 -10.57
CA VAL A 113 -11.27 -2.77 -10.93
C VAL A 113 -11.16 -3.91 -9.91
N HIS A 114 -11.26 -3.59 -8.62
CA HIS A 114 -11.27 -4.63 -7.58
C HIS A 114 -12.44 -5.59 -7.76
N ARG A 115 -13.67 -5.07 -7.97
CA ARG A 115 -14.86 -5.89 -8.27
C ARG A 115 -14.66 -6.73 -9.54
N PHE A 116 -14.10 -6.14 -10.59
CA PHE A 116 -13.81 -6.84 -11.85
C PHE A 116 -12.90 -8.06 -11.59
N ARG A 117 -11.81 -7.87 -10.86
CA ARG A 117 -10.89 -8.96 -10.51
C ARG A 117 -11.55 -10.02 -9.62
N ALA A 118 -12.37 -9.62 -8.65
CA ALA A 118 -13.07 -10.54 -7.76
C ALA A 118 -14.08 -11.41 -8.54
N VAL A 119 -14.90 -10.81 -9.41
CA VAL A 119 -15.92 -11.52 -10.20
C VAL A 119 -15.25 -12.44 -11.25
N HIS A 120 -14.24 -11.95 -11.97
CA HIS A 120 -13.52 -12.74 -12.98
C HIS A 120 -12.61 -13.81 -12.38
N GLY A 121 -12.19 -13.65 -11.13
CA GLY A 121 -11.43 -14.64 -10.36
C GLY A 121 -12.27 -15.71 -9.69
N GLN A 122 -13.60 -15.53 -9.61
CA GLN A 122 -14.50 -16.46 -8.93
C GLN A 122 -14.41 -17.87 -9.54
N GLY A 123 -14.25 -18.87 -8.69
CA GLY A 123 -14.12 -20.28 -9.12
C GLY A 123 -12.76 -20.64 -9.73
N LYS A 124 -11.85 -19.69 -9.94
CA LYS A 124 -10.50 -19.97 -10.45
C LYS A 124 -9.53 -20.26 -9.32
N GLY A 125 -8.69 -21.27 -9.48
CA GLY A 125 -7.62 -21.58 -8.54
C GLY A 125 -6.53 -20.50 -8.58
N LYS A 126 -5.80 -20.33 -7.47
CA LYS A 126 -4.66 -19.41 -7.42
C LYS A 126 -3.51 -19.92 -8.29
N THR A 127 -2.94 -19.03 -9.09
CA THR A 127 -1.69 -19.29 -9.82
C THR A 127 -0.52 -19.46 -8.85
N LEU A 128 0.59 -20.06 -9.31
CA LEU A 128 1.81 -20.17 -8.50
C LEU A 128 2.31 -18.78 -8.05
N ARG A 129 2.28 -17.79 -8.93
CA ARG A 129 2.59 -16.39 -8.61
C ARG A 129 1.74 -15.83 -7.48
N GLN A 130 0.42 -15.98 -7.56
CA GLN A 130 -0.50 -15.52 -6.52
C GLN A 130 -0.28 -16.24 -5.18
N ARG A 131 0.15 -17.50 -5.18
CA ARG A 131 0.52 -18.22 -3.95
C ARG A 131 1.82 -17.68 -3.35
N MET A 132 2.82 -17.40 -4.18
CA MET A 132 4.13 -16.92 -3.73
C MET A 132 4.10 -15.47 -3.24
N LEU A 133 3.42 -14.58 -3.97
CA LEU A 133 3.38 -13.15 -3.67
C LEU A 133 2.18 -12.75 -2.81
N GLY A 134 1.09 -13.52 -2.86
CA GLY A 134 -0.17 -13.22 -2.18
C GLY A 134 -0.21 -13.57 -0.69
N ASP A 135 0.75 -14.38 -0.20
CA ASP A 135 0.84 -14.78 1.21
C ASP A 135 2.25 -14.54 1.77
N PRO A 136 2.56 -13.28 2.11
CA PRO A 136 3.89 -12.93 2.62
C PRO A 136 4.19 -13.55 3.99
N ASP A 137 3.19 -13.93 4.79
CA ASP A 137 3.40 -14.56 6.09
C ASP A 137 3.90 -15.99 5.94
N THR A 138 3.28 -16.77 5.05
CA THR A 138 3.76 -18.11 4.71
C THR A 138 5.14 -18.05 4.06
N ALA A 139 5.35 -17.14 3.10
CA ALA A 139 6.65 -16.95 2.47
C ALA A 139 7.74 -16.61 3.49
N GLY A 140 7.48 -15.68 4.40
CA GLY A 140 8.41 -15.28 5.45
C GLY A 140 8.74 -16.40 6.45
N LYS A 141 7.74 -17.20 6.86
CA LYS A 141 7.95 -18.37 7.72
C LYS A 141 8.82 -19.41 7.04
N MET A 142 8.51 -19.76 5.78
CA MET A 142 9.29 -20.73 5.00
C MET A 142 10.72 -20.24 4.74
N ALA A 143 10.89 -18.95 4.44
CA ALA A 143 12.21 -18.37 4.23
C ALA A 143 13.09 -18.48 5.49
N ARG A 144 12.54 -18.25 6.69
CA ARG A 144 13.30 -18.46 7.94
C ARG A 144 13.65 -19.92 8.17
N LEU A 145 12.73 -20.85 7.89
CA LEU A 145 13.00 -22.29 7.98
C LEU A 145 14.07 -22.74 6.98
N SER A 146 14.24 -22.03 5.87
CA SER A 146 15.28 -22.32 4.86
C SER A 146 16.71 -21.91 5.28
N LEU A 147 16.89 -21.37 6.51
CA LEU A 147 18.19 -20.96 7.06
C LEU A 147 19.00 -20.02 6.13
N GLY A 148 18.28 -19.13 5.41
CA GLY A 148 18.90 -18.15 4.52
C GLY A 148 18.93 -18.55 3.04
N MET A 149 18.58 -19.79 2.70
CA MET A 149 18.55 -20.23 1.29
C MET A 149 17.60 -19.42 0.43
N ALA A 150 16.48 -18.94 0.97
CA ALA A 150 15.56 -18.05 0.26
C ALA A 150 16.25 -16.76 -0.23
N ASN A 151 17.12 -16.15 0.58
CA ASN A 151 17.88 -14.97 0.19
C ASN A 151 18.94 -15.32 -0.87
N VAL A 152 19.58 -16.50 -0.78
CA VAL A 152 20.49 -16.98 -1.84
C VAL A 152 19.75 -17.11 -3.16
N VAL A 153 18.56 -17.71 -3.18
CA VAL A 153 17.70 -17.80 -4.37
C VAL A 153 17.40 -16.41 -4.94
N ASN A 154 17.02 -15.46 -4.07
CA ASN A 154 16.70 -14.09 -4.47
C ASN A 154 17.88 -13.34 -5.11
N ARG A 155 19.12 -13.66 -4.73
CA ARG A 155 20.35 -13.01 -5.24
C ARG A 155 20.97 -13.74 -6.45
N THR A 156 20.65 -15.02 -6.63
CA THR A 156 21.33 -15.88 -7.62
C THR A 156 20.63 -15.81 -8.98
N ARG A 157 21.28 -15.20 -9.97
CA ARG A 157 20.69 -14.94 -11.30
C ARG A 157 20.11 -16.17 -12.00
N PRO A 158 20.77 -17.35 -12.10
CA PRO A 158 20.14 -18.54 -12.69
C PRO A 158 18.84 -18.96 -12.00
N LEU A 159 18.78 -18.88 -10.66
CA LEU A 159 17.57 -19.22 -9.90
C LEU A 159 16.46 -18.18 -10.10
N ARG A 160 16.82 -16.91 -10.28
CA ARG A 160 15.88 -15.85 -10.65
C ARG A 160 15.28 -16.06 -12.04
N VAL A 161 16.08 -16.52 -13.02
CA VAL A 161 15.59 -16.91 -14.36
C VAL A 161 14.60 -18.07 -14.26
N LEU A 162 14.89 -19.07 -13.43
CA LEU A 162 13.96 -20.18 -13.19
C LEU A 162 12.66 -19.69 -12.53
N MET A 163 12.76 -18.83 -11.51
CA MET A 163 11.61 -18.22 -10.83
C MET A 163 10.74 -17.41 -11.81
N GLU A 164 11.34 -16.68 -12.73
CA GLU A 164 10.60 -15.94 -13.75
C GLU A 164 9.83 -16.88 -14.67
N LYS A 165 10.45 -17.94 -15.17
CA LYS A 165 9.80 -18.92 -16.04
C LYS A 165 8.67 -19.69 -15.33
N ALA A 166 8.87 -20.04 -14.06
CA ALA A 166 7.93 -20.84 -13.29
C ALA A 166 6.78 -20.01 -12.69
N ALA A 167 7.06 -18.80 -12.21
CA ALA A 167 6.10 -17.99 -11.45
C ALA A 167 5.82 -16.61 -12.04
N GLY A 168 6.47 -16.22 -13.16
CA GLY A 168 6.29 -14.90 -13.76
C GLY A 168 6.76 -13.72 -12.87
N ILE A 169 7.72 -13.99 -11.95
CA ILE A 169 8.36 -12.96 -11.14
C ILE A 169 9.61 -12.48 -11.87
N HIS A 170 9.66 -11.21 -12.25
CA HIS A 170 10.72 -10.68 -13.10
C HIS A 170 12.11 -10.87 -12.50
N ARG A 171 13.04 -11.43 -13.29
CA ARG A 171 14.40 -11.82 -12.85
C ARG A 171 15.25 -10.68 -12.31
N ASP A 172 15.08 -9.49 -12.84
CA ASP A 172 15.87 -8.32 -12.47
C ASP A 172 15.18 -7.47 -11.37
N LYS A 173 13.97 -7.85 -10.93
CA LYS A 173 13.32 -7.16 -9.83
C LYS A 173 14.02 -7.48 -8.51
N GLN A 174 14.48 -6.43 -7.81
CA GLN A 174 14.99 -6.56 -6.44
C GLN A 174 13.85 -6.98 -5.51
N LEU A 175 13.94 -8.18 -4.96
CA LEU A 175 13.02 -8.67 -3.94
C LEU A 175 13.54 -8.32 -2.56
N PRO A 176 12.65 -8.03 -1.58
CA PRO A 176 13.07 -7.80 -0.21
C PRO A 176 13.74 -9.06 0.37
N GLU A 177 14.81 -8.87 1.13
CA GLU A 177 15.46 -9.96 1.83
C GLU A 177 14.65 -10.37 3.06
N PHE A 178 14.73 -11.64 3.41
CA PHE A 178 14.10 -12.16 4.62
C PHE A 178 15.02 -12.02 5.82
N ALA A 179 14.50 -11.44 6.89
CA ALA A 179 15.20 -11.33 8.16
C ALA A 179 15.36 -12.71 8.85
N ARG A 180 16.48 -12.90 9.52
CA ARG A 180 16.76 -14.14 10.27
C ARG A 180 15.81 -14.30 11.46
N GLU A 181 15.50 -13.20 12.15
CA GLU A 181 14.58 -13.16 13.30
C GLU A 181 13.31 -12.39 12.93
N ALA A 182 12.16 -12.95 13.30
CA ALA A 182 10.88 -12.26 13.14
C ALA A 182 10.76 -11.11 14.15
N PHE A 183 10.13 -10.01 13.72
CA PHE A 183 9.99 -8.83 14.59
C PHE A 183 9.24 -9.14 15.90
N ASP A 184 8.14 -9.89 15.85
CA ASP A 184 7.35 -10.23 17.05
C ASP A 184 8.10 -11.14 18.04
N ALA A 185 9.00 -11.99 17.52
CA ALA A 185 9.88 -12.79 18.37
C ALA A 185 10.88 -11.91 19.14
N TRP A 186 11.52 -10.97 18.43
CA TRP A 186 12.39 -9.97 19.05
C TRP A 186 11.62 -9.09 20.05
N ALA A 187 10.43 -8.58 19.68
CA ALA A 187 9.62 -7.73 20.55
C ALA A 187 9.19 -8.45 21.83
N GLY A 188 8.96 -9.76 21.75
CA GLY A 188 8.70 -10.60 22.93
C GLY A 188 9.89 -10.65 23.89
N LYS A 189 11.10 -10.86 23.37
CA LYS A 189 12.35 -10.84 24.17
C LYS A 189 12.62 -9.45 24.76
N ALA A 190 12.29 -8.39 24.01
CA ALA A 190 12.47 -7.00 24.45
C ALA A 190 11.35 -6.50 25.40
N GLY A 191 10.39 -7.35 25.75
CA GLY A 191 9.35 -7.06 26.74
C GLY A 191 8.18 -6.21 26.26
N TYR A 192 8.01 -6.02 24.94
CA TYR A 192 6.86 -5.29 24.37
C TYR A 192 5.58 -6.13 24.28
N VAL A 193 5.69 -7.47 24.29
CA VAL A 193 4.55 -8.38 24.34
C VAL A 193 4.17 -8.60 25.79
N LYS A 194 2.94 -8.24 26.14
CA LYS A 194 2.40 -8.40 27.49
C LYS A 194 1.24 -9.39 27.47
N PRO A 195 0.97 -10.09 28.61
CA PRO A 195 -0.13 -11.06 28.68
C PRO A 195 -1.50 -10.44 28.44
N GLU A 196 -1.71 -9.24 28.99
CA GLU A 196 -3.01 -8.57 28.94
C GLU A 196 -3.03 -7.41 27.93
N PRO A 197 -4.12 -7.24 27.17
CA PRO A 197 -4.32 -6.06 26.36
C PRO A 197 -4.30 -4.79 27.20
N GLY A 198 -3.73 -3.71 26.66
CA GLY A 198 -3.61 -2.41 27.34
C GLY A 198 -2.60 -1.53 26.63
N GLY A 199 -2.20 -0.44 27.31
CA GLY A 199 -1.34 0.58 26.74
C GLY A 199 -2.10 1.63 25.94
N GLU A 200 -1.38 2.67 25.51
CA GLU A 200 -1.94 3.74 24.68
C GLU A 200 -2.00 3.35 23.20
N ALA A 201 -1.13 2.44 22.80
CA ALA A 201 -1.02 1.99 21.43
C ALA A 201 -0.66 0.50 21.33
N VAL A 202 -1.13 -0.15 20.27
CA VAL A 202 -0.69 -1.46 19.84
C VAL A 202 -0.12 -1.36 18.43
N LEU A 203 1.07 -1.93 18.21
CA LEU A 203 1.75 -1.85 16.93
C LEU A 203 1.27 -2.96 15.99
N PHE A 204 0.74 -2.57 14.83
CA PHE A 204 0.57 -3.45 13.69
C PHE A 204 1.84 -3.36 12.84
N GLN A 205 2.76 -4.31 13.06
CA GLN A 205 4.10 -4.27 12.51
C GLN A 205 4.16 -4.42 10.98
N THR A 206 3.11 -4.93 10.36
CA THR A 206 3.02 -5.29 8.94
C THR A 206 3.85 -6.53 8.57
N CYS A 207 3.49 -7.22 7.49
CA CYS A 207 4.24 -8.39 7.02
C CYS A 207 5.69 -8.03 6.63
N PHE A 208 5.89 -6.81 6.11
CA PHE A 208 7.22 -6.36 5.68
C PHE A 208 8.17 -6.19 6.87
N VAL A 209 7.75 -5.51 7.92
CA VAL A 209 8.53 -5.36 9.16
C VAL A 209 8.68 -6.70 9.86
N GLN A 210 7.64 -7.52 9.87
CA GLN A 210 7.67 -8.85 10.50
C GLN A 210 8.72 -9.77 9.88
N HIS A 211 8.88 -9.71 8.55
CA HIS A 211 9.64 -10.74 7.83
C HIS A 211 10.88 -10.24 7.08
N ASN A 212 10.95 -8.94 6.77
CA ASN A 212 11.99 -8.40 5.89
C ASN A 212 12.85 -7.33 6.59
N GLU A 213 12.26 -6.27 7.13
CA GLU A 213 12.98 -5.18 7.77
C GLU A 213 12.51 -4.91 9.22
N PRO A 214 12.81 -5.81 10.18
CA PRO A 214 12.43 -5.63 11.59
C PRO A 214 12.95 -4.34 12.22
N GLN A 215 14.03 -3.77 11.66
CA GLN A 215 14.64 -2.54 12.18
C GLN A 215 13.68 -1.36 12.16
N ILE A 216 12.82 -1.24 11.13
CA ILE A 216 11.79 -0.18 11.08
C ILE A 216 10.85 -0.26 12.30
N GLY A 217 10.46 -1.48 12.67
CA GLY A 217 9.62 -1.71 13.85
C GLY A 217 10.33 -1.40 15.15
N LYS A 218 11.62 -1.77 15.27
CA LYS A 218 12.46 -1.45 16.44
C LYS A 218 12.61 0.05 16.61
N ASP A 219 12.92 0.76 15.53
CA ASP A 219 13.05 2.21 15.52
C ASP A 219 11.71 2.89 15.89
N THR A 220 10.59 2.37 15.38
CA THR A 220 9.26 2.88 15.73
C THR A 220 8.97 2.75 17.23
N LEU A 221 9.25 1.59 17.82
CA LEU A 221 9.07 1.36 19.26
C LEU A 221 9.96 2.27 20.08
N GLU A 222 11.21 2.48 19.65
CA GLU A 222 12.16 3.36 20.33
C GLU A 222 11.67 4.81 20.33
N VAL A 223 11.23 5.32 19.18
CA VAL A 223 10.70 6.69 19.06
C VAL A 223 9.44 6.89 19.92
N LEU A 224 8.50 5.93 19.88
CA LEU A 224 7.29 5.99 20.71
C LEU A 224 7.65 5.97 22.21
N ARG A 225 8.58 5.12 22.61
CA ARG A 225 9.06 5.05 24.00
C ARG A 225 9.77 6.32 24.43
N ALA A 226 10.61 6.91 23.58
CA ALA A 226 11.26 8.19 23.86
C ALA A 226 10.25 9.33 24.11
N CYS A 227 9.05 9.24 23.51
CA CYS A 227 7.93 10.15 23.73
C CYS A 227 6.98 9.69 24.86
N GLY A 228 7.40 8.75 25.71
CA GLY A 228 6.62 8.29 26.86
C GLY A 228 5.36 7.50 26.54
N VAL A 229 5.26 6.94 25.34
CA VAL A 229 4.08 6.17 24.89
C VAL A 229 4.17 4.73 25.40
N ASP A 230 3.14 4.25 26.09
CA ASP A 230 2.98 2.83 26.42
C ASP A 230 2.47 2.06 25.20
N VAL A 231 3.43 1.57 24.40
CA VAL A 231 3.15 0.82 23.18
C VAL A 231 3.30 -0.69 23.41
N ARG A 232 2.38 -1.47 22.85
CA ARG A 232 2.34 -2.94 22.92
C ARG A 232 2.58 -3.55 21.54
N VAL A 233 3.09 -4.79 21.54
CA VAL A 233 3.20 -5.64 20.34
C VAL A 233 2.42 -6.91 20.55
N VAL A 234 1.69 -7.35 19.51
CA VAL A 234 0.90 -8.57 19.52
C VAL A 234 1.56 -9.60 18.61
N LYS A 235 1.70 -10.84 19.13
CA LYS A 235 2.20 -11.96 18.33
C LYS A 235 1.12 -12.55 17.45
N GLY A 236 1.54 -13.00 16.26
CA GLY A 236 0.66 -13.77 15.38
C GLY A 236 -0.26 -12.94 14.50
N LEU A 237 -0.09 -11.62 14.44
CA LEU A 237 -0.71 -10.79 13.42
C LEU A 237 -0.31 -11.26 12.03
N GLN A 238 -1.24 -11.16 11.10
CA GLN A 238 -1.06 -11.53 9.70
C GLN A 238 -0.90 -10.30 8.81
N CYS A 239 -0.73 -10.52 7.52
CA CYS A 239 -0.76 -9.47 6.53
C CYS A 239 -2.13 -8.79 6.52
N CYS A 240 -2.17 -7.46 6.37
CA CYS A 240 -3.43 -6.70 6.22
C CYS A 240 -4.31 -7.15 5.04
N GLY A 241 -3.84 -8.11 4.24
CA GLY A 241 -4.57 -8.67 3.11
C GLY A 241 -4.42 -7.88 1.81
N MET A 242 -3.53 -6.88 1.73
CA MET A 242 -3.38 -6.08 0.50
C MET A 242 -3.03 -6.91 -0.74
N PRO A 243 -2.10 -7.90 -0.71
CA PRO A 243 -1.85 -8.74 -1.89
C PRO A 243 -3.06 -9.57 -2.33
N ALA A 244 -3.87 -10.04 -1.38
CA ALA A 244 -5.13 -10.73 -1.69
C ALA A 244 -6.17 -9.77 -2.29
N TRP A 245 -6.29 -8.57 -1.70
CA TRP A 245 -7.15 -7.49 -2.20
C TRP A 245 -6.79 -7.08 -3.62
N GLU A 246 -5.52 -6.87 -3.90
CA GLU A 246 -5.00 -6.50 -5.23
C GLU A 246 -5.45 -7.46 -6.33
N HIS A 247 -5.58 -8.75 -6.00
CA HIS A 247 -6.00 -9.80 -6.92
C HIS A 247 -7.52 -10.14 -6.86
N GLY A 248 -8.31 -9.44 -6.05
CA GLY A 248 -9.72 -9.74 -5.85
C GLY A 248 -9.99 -11.01 -5.02
N ASP A 249 -8.99 -11.54 -4.32
CA ASP A 249 -9.12 -12.73 -3.45
C ASP A 249 -9.74 -12.35 -2.09
N LEU A 250 -11.05 -12.10 -2.11
CA LEU A 250 -11.81 -11.74 -0.90
C LEU A 250 -11.76 -12.81 0.18
N ALA A 251 -11.68 -14.09 -0.20
CA ALA A 251 -11.65 -15.18 0.79
C ALA A 251 -10.38 -15.14 1.65
N SER A 252 -9.21 -14.86 1.05
CA SER A 252 -7.96 -14.71 1.81
C SER A 252 -7.92 -13.43 2.61
N LEU A 253 -8.37 -12.32 2.03
CA LEU A 253 -8.51 -11.04 2.74
C LEU A 253 -9.34 -11.22 4.02
N ARG A 254 -10.52 -11.84 3.92
CA ARG A 254 -11.44 -12.02 5.04
C ARG A 254 -10.84 -12.89 6.14
N ARG A 255 -10.16 -13.99 5.79
CA ARG A 255 -9.50 -14.85 6.80
C ARG A 255 -8.40 -14.11 7.56
N GLN A 256 -7.55 -13.35 6.85
CA GLN A 256 -6.47 -12.58 7.46
C GLN A 256 -7.03 -11.47 8.36
N ALA A 257 -7.99 -10.71 7.86
CA ALA A 257 -8.62 -9.63 8.62
C ALA A 257 -9.37 -10.15 9.86
N ALA A 258 -10.11 -11.25 9.76
CA ALA A 258 -10.81 -11.83 10.91
C ALA A 258 -9.85 -12.19 12.04
N ARG A 259 -8.70 -12.81 11.72
CA ARG A 259 -7.67 -13.13 12.70
C ARG A 259 -7.05 -11.91 13.34
N ASP A 260 -6.74 -10.90 12.55
CA ASP A 260 -6.16 -9.65 13.08
C ASP A 260 -7.17 -8.88 13.94
N LEU A 261 -8.45 -8.91 13.58
CA LEU A 261 -9.53 -8.36 14.39
C LEU A 261 -9.63 -9.04 15.77
N ASP A 262 -9.47 -10.37 15.83
CA ASP A 262 -9.46 -11.12 17.10
C ASP A 262 -8.32 -10.64 18.02
N LEU A 263 -7.19 -10.31 17.46
CA LEU A 263 -5.98 -9.91 18.19
C LEU A 263 -5.95 -8.43 18.56
N LEU A 264 -6.51 -7.54 17.72
CA LEU A 264 -6.40 -6.09 17.90
C LEU A 264 -7.57 -5.45 18.65
N LEU A 265 -8.79 -5.96 18.47
CA LEU A 265 -9.98 -5.37 19.10
C LEU A 265 -9.91 -5.31 20.63
N PRO A 266 -9.39 -6.31 21.35
CA PRO A 266 -9.24 -6.22 22.80
C PRO A 266 -8.42 -5.00 23.27
N TYR A 267 -7.46 -4.54 22.47
CA TYR A 267 -6.69 -3.32 22.75
C TYR A 267 -7.52 -2.06 22.47
N VAL A 268 -8.22 -2.04 21.33
CA VAL A 268 -9.11 -0.92 20.95
C VAL A 268 -10.23 -0.72 21.96
N GLU A 269 -10.79 -1.80 22.49
CA GLU A 269 -11.81 -1.77 23.53
C GLU A 269 -11.31 -1.18 24.85
N LYS A 270 -10.02 -1.24 25.10
CA LYS A 270 -9.37 -0.57 26.22
C LYS A 270 -8.85 0.84 25.88
N GLY A 271 -9.20 1.36 24.69
CA GLY A 271 -8.87 2.73 24.26
C GLY A 271 -7.56 2.88 23.50
N ALA A 272 -6.79 1.81 23.26
CA ALA A 272 -5.54 1.88 22.52
C ALA A 272 -5.75 2.24 21.05
N LYS A 273 -4.79 2.96 20.45
CA LYS A 273 -4.69 3.16 19.01
C LYS A 273 -3.93 2.01 18.36
N VAL A 274 -4.32 1.64 17.14
CA VAL A 274 -3.62 0.65 16.32
C VAL A 274 -2.67 1.40 15.38
N LEU A 275 -1.37 1.24 15.58
CA LEU A 275 -0.35 1.94 14.81
C LEU A 275 0.20 1.03 13.72
N ALA A 276 -0.17 1.29 12.47
CA ALA A 276 0.31 0.51 11.33
C ALA A 276 1.44 1.24 10.61
N ILE A 277 2.62 0.62 10.57
CA ILE A 277 3.86 1.23 10.06
C ILE A 277 3.81 1.57 8.57
N ASN A 278 2.94 0.90 7.79
CA ASN A 278 2.84 1.12 6.35
C ASN A 278 1.49 1.78 6.01
N PRO A 279 1.47 2.89 5.25
CA PRO A 279 0.24 3.57 4.82
C PRO A 279 -0.76 2.67 4.11
N THR A 280 -0.27 1.67 3.37
CA THR A 280 -1.12 0.66 2.72
C THR A 280 -1.93 -0.13 3.74
N CYS A 281 -1.29 -0.58 4.84
CA CYS A 281 -1.97 -1.31 5.90
C CYS A 281 -2.97 -0.42 6.65
N CYS A 282 -2.64 0.86 6.90
CA CYS A 282 -3.59 1.83 7.42
C CYS A 282 -4.83 1.95 6.52
N MET A 283 -4.63 2.12 5.22
CA MET A 283 -5.71 2.21 4.23
C MET A 283 -6.58 0.96 4.24
N MET A 284 -5.97 -0.23 4.23
CA MET A 284 -6.71 -1.50 4.28
C MET A 284 -7.61 -1.58 5.51
N MET A 285 -7.07 -1.35 6.69
CA MET A 285 -7.82 -1.44 7.94
C MET A 285 -8.87 -0.32 8.10
N ARG A 286 -8.58 0.90 7.62
CA ARG A 286 -9.50 2.04 7.73
C ARG A 286 -10.64 2.01 6.73
N ARG A 287 -10.39 1.56 5.50
CA ARG A 287 -11.30 1.75 4.38
C ARG A 287 -11.77 0.46 3.73
N GLU A 288 -10.84 -0.47 3.48
CA GLU A 288 -11.14 -1.67 2.71
C GLU A 288 -11.79 -2.77 3.57
N TRP A 289 -11.32 -2.99 4.79
CA TRP A 289 -11.93 -3.98 5.67
C TRP A 289 -13.40 -3.67 5.97
N PRO A 290 -13.79 -2.46 6.42
CA PRO A 290 -15.21 -2.15 6.63
C PRO A 290 -16.07 -2.28 5.38
N ALA A 291 -15.48 -2.07 4.19
CA ALA A 291 -16.19 -2.14 2.92
C ALA A 291 -16.34 -3.57 2.36
N LEU A 292 -15.37 -4.46 2.64
CA LEU A 292 -15.25 -5.77 1.97
C LEU A 292 -15.49 -6.97 2.88
N LEU A 293 -15.44 -6.79 4.20
CA LEU A 293 -15.84 -7.84 5.13
C LEU A 293 -17.37 -7.94 5.21
N GLU A 294 -17.86 -9.04 5.77
CA GLU A 294 -19.28 -9.32 5.85
C GLU A 294 -19.71 -9.65 7.28
N GLY A 295 -21.01 -9.52 7.55
CA GLY A 295 -21.62 -9.90 8.82
C GLY A 295 -20.89 -9.28 10.03
N LYS A 296 -20.65 -10.07 11.05
CA LYS A 296 -20.00 -9.65 12.30
C LYS A 296 -18.60 -9.06 12.08
N ASP A 297 -17.84 -9.55 11.12
CA ASP A 297 -16.49 -9.06 10.89
C ASP A 297 -16.48 -7.67 10.25
N ARG A 298 -17.50 -7.31 9.47
CA ARG A 298 -17.71 -5.93 8.99
C ARG A 298 -17.92 -4.96 10.15
N GLU A 299 -18.79 -5.30 11.10
CA GLU A 299 -19.06 -4.48 12.29
C GLU A 299 -17.79 -4.32 13.14
N ARG A 300 -17.04 -5.40 13.32
CA ARG A 300 -15.76 -5.41 14.03
C ARG A 300 -14.72 -4.51 13.35
N ALA A 301 -14.63 -4.59 12.02
CA ALA A 301 -13.76 -3.72 11.23
C ALA A 301 -14.17 -2.25 11.31
N ALA A 302 -15.47 -1.95 11.28
CA ALA A 302 -15.99 -0.60 11.46
C ALA A 302 -15.65 -0.03 12.86
N LYS A 303 -15.63 -0.88 13.90
CA LYS A 303 -15.21 -0.52 15.26
C LYS A 303 -13.71 -0.25 15.35
N LEU A 304 -12.89 -1.05 14.64
CA LEU A 304 -11.43 -0.91 14.62
C LEU A 304 -10.97 0.31 13.83
N ALA A 305 -11.59 0.60 12.68
CA ALA A 305 -11.12 1.58 11.70
C ALA A 305 -10.80 2.99 12.28
N PRO A 306 -11.60 3.60 13.17
CA PRO A 306 -11.28 4.91 13.76
C PRO A 306 -10.13 4.90 14.76
N ALA A 307 -9.69 3.72 15.21
CA ALA A 307 -8.54 3.57 16.08
C ALA A 307 -7.22 3.40 15.31
N VAL A 308 -7.27 3.09 14.01
CA VAL A 308 -6.08 2.87 13.18
C VAL A 308 -5.41 4.19 12.82
N MET A 309 -4.11 4.28 13.01
CA MET A 309 -3.27 5.43 12.66
C MET A 309 -1.91 4.97 12.12
N ASP A 310 -1.26 5.82 11.35
CA ASP A 310 0.18 5.73 11.10
C ASP A 310 0.95 6.17 12.36
N PRO A 311 2.12 5.60 12.70
CA PRO A 311 2.93 6.04 13.84
C PRO A 311 3.25 7.54 13.83
N SER A 312 3.51 8.10 12.65
CA SER A 312 3.76 9.54 12.50
C SER A 312 2.50 10.37 12.79
N GLU A 313 1.34 9.87 12.37
CA GLU A 313 0.04 10.49 12.67
C GLU A 313 -0.21 10.54 14.18
N PHE A 314 0.02 9.43 14.87
CA PHE A 314 -0.12 9.35 16.33
C PHE A 314 0.84 10.32 17.04
N LEU A 315 2.12 10.29 16.71
CA LEU A 315 3.11 11.21 17.27
C LEU A 315 2.76 12.68 17.00
N TRP A 316 2.16 12.97 15.85
CA TRP A 316 1.71 14.32 15.54
C TRP A 316 0.58 14.80 16.47
N THR A 317 -0.25 13.90 16.99
CA THR A 317 -1.29 14.26 17.97
C THR A 317 -0.71 14.75 19.29
N ILE A 318 0.38 14.14 19.73
CA ILE A 318 1.05 14.45 21.01
C ILE A 318 2.21 15.45 20.89
N ARG A 319 2.49 15.99 19.68
CA ARG A 319 3.66 16.83 19.39
C ARG A 319 3.83 18.11 20.23
N ASN A 320 2.77 18.56 20.88
CA ASN A 320 2.74 19.73 21.76
C ASN A 320 2.66 19.34 23.23
N GLU A 321 2.62 18.06 23.58
CA GLU A 321 2.63 17.58 24.94
C GLU A 321 4.05 17.58 25.52
N ALA A 322 4.20 17.79 26.80
CA ALA A 322 5.52 17.82 27.47
C ALA A 322 6.32 16.51 27.32
N ARG A 323 5.63 15.39 27.07
CA ARG A 323 6.26 14.08 26.87
C ARG A 323 6.85 13.88 25.47
N PHE A 324 6.50 14.75 24.49
CA PHE A 324 7.09 14.64 23.17
C PHE A 324 8.58 14.98 23.24
N SER A 325 9.41 13.99 22.99
CA SER A 325 10.86 14.15 23.10
C SER A 325 11.43 15.01 21.97
N THR A 326 12.21 16.01 22.33
CA THR A 326 13.03 16.81 21.39
C THR A 326 14.53 16.59 21.64
N ALA A 327 14.90 15.55 22.38
CA ALA A 327 16.27 15.24 22.76
C ALA A 327 17.07 14.59 21.61
N PHE A 328 17.05 15.24 20.43
CA PHE A 328 17.82 14.82 19.27
C PHE A 328 19.32 15.09 19.48
N LYS A 329 20.16 14.10 19.15
CA LYS A 329 21.62 14.15 19.30
C LYS A 329 22.36 14.31 17.98
N SER A 330 21.70 14.05 16.83
CA SER A 330 22.26 14.23 15.50
C SER A 330 21.22 14.74 14.52
N THR A 331 21.71 15.31 13.43
CA THR A 331 20.89 15.87 12.34
C THR A 331 21.33 15.24 11.03
N PRO A 332 20.40 14.94 10.11
CA PRO A 332 20.72 14.52 8.75
C PRO A 332 21.80 15.40 8.11
N PRO A 333 22.74 14.84 7.32
CA PRO A 333 23.81 15.57 6.68
C PRO A 333 23.28 16.78 5.89
N GLY A 334 23.96 17.93 6.05
CA GLY A 334 23.56 19.19 5.46
C GLY A 334 22.19 19.72 5.93
N GLY A 335 21.58 19.13 6.93
CA GLY A 335 20.24 19.50 7.42
C GLY A 335 19.11 19.29 6.39
N LYS A 336 19.35 18.52 5.33
CA LYS A 336 18.41 18.36 4.22
C LYS A 336 17.85 16.95 4.15
N VAL A 337 16.54 16.84 3.96
CA VAL A 337 15.84 15.57 3.71
C VAL A 337 14.97 15.71 2.47
N ALA A 338 15.07 14.76 1.52
CA ALA A 338 14.08 14.59 0.46
C ALA A 338 13.02 13.62 0.94
N TYR A 339 11.76 13.98 0.82
CA TYR A 339 10.65 13.15 1.28
C TYR A 339 9.74 12.73 0.13
N HIS A 340 9.52 11.44 -0.02
CA HIS A 340 8.53 10.89 -0.94
C HIS A 340 7.24 10.57 -0.18
N ALA A 341 6.11 11.13 -0.67
CA ALA A 341 4.77 10.89 -0.14
C ALA A 341 4.09 9.73 -0.89
N PRO A 342 3.96 8.53 -0.27
CA PRO A 342 3.41 7.35 -0.93
C PRO A 342 1.96 7.52 -1.37
N CYS A 343 1.55 6.77 -2.41
CA CYS A 343 0.20 6.84 -3.00
C CYS A 343 -0.90 6.54 -1.96
N HIS A 344 -0.79 5.46 -1.19
CA HIS A 344 -1.79 5.09 -0.19
C HIS A 344 -1.82 6.02 1.03
N LEU A 345 -0.75 6.74 1.34
CA LEU A 345 -0.80 7.83 2.33
C LEU A 345 -1.64 8.99 1.79
N ARG A 346 -1.39 9.37 0.54
CA ARG A 346 -2.13 10.45 -0.14
C ARG A 346 -3.61 10.12 -0.30
N ALA A 347 -3.92 8.86 -0.63
CA ALA A 347 -5.30 8.38 -0.79
C ALA A 347 -6.15 8.52 0.49
N GLN A 348 -5.53 8.50 1.67
CA GLN A 348 -6.22 8.64 2.94
C GLN A 348 -6.54 10.09 3.34
N GLY A 349 -5.85 11.08 2.74
CA GLY A 349 -6.11 12.49 3.01
C GLY A 349 -5.66 12.98 4.40
N VAL A 350 -4.80 12.22 5.11
CA VAL A 350 -4.35 12.53 6.48
C VAL A 350 -3.18 13.51 6.55
N GLY A 351 -2.67 13.94 5.40
CA GLY A 351 -1.48 14.79 5.28
C GLY A 351 -0.17 14.00 5.45
N PHE A 352 0.96 14.70 5.49
CA PHE A 352 2.31 14.10 5.49
C PHE A 352 2.97 14.23 6.86
N LYS A 353 2.44 13.53 7.85
CA LYS A 353 2.87 13.66 9.25
C LYS A 353 4.30 13.20 9.47
N GLY A 354 4.75 12.15 8.75
CA GLY A 354 6.15 11.74 8.73
C GLY A 354 7.08 12.89 8.33
N ARG A 355 6.78 13.53 7.18
CA ARG A 355 7.50 14.73 6.73
C ARG A 355 7.52 15.85 7.78
N ASP A 356 6.39 16.12 8.40
CA ASP A 356 6.26 17.25 9.33
C ASP A 356 6.97 16.96 10.66
N LEU A 357 7.07 15.69 11.07
CA LEU A 357 7.87 15.27 12.23
C LEU A 357 9.38 15.40 11.95
N LEU A 358 9.85 15.10 10.73
CA LEU A 358 11.26 15.29 10.39
C LEU A 358 11.71 16.74 10.57
N ARG A 359 10.83 17.71 10.35
CA ARG A 359 11.09 19.14 10.60
C ARG A 359 11.20 19.52 12.09
N LYS A 360 10.88 18.59 13.00
CA LYS A 360 11.09 18.78 14.45
C LYS A 360 12.53 18.51 14.87
N ILE A 361 13.32 17.82 14.04
CA ILE A 361 14.76 17.66 14.28
C ILE A 361 15.44 19.02 14.06
N PRO A 362 16.21 19.55 15.03
CA PRO A 362 16.85 20.86 14.89
C PRO A 362 17.72 20.96 13.63
N GLY A 363 17.56 22.06 12.89
CA GLY A 363 18.33 22.32 11.66
C GLY A 363 17.87 21.54 10.42
N VAL A 364 16.79 20.73 10.52
CA VAL A 364 16.28 19.99 9.37
C VAL A 364 15.30 20.80 8.54
N THR A 365 15.56 20.81 7.23
CA THR A 365 14.65 21.28 6.18
C THR A 365 14.26 20.12 5.27
N VAL A 366 12.99 20.09 4.85
CA VAL A 366 12.56 19.15 3.81
C VAL A 366 12.73 19.85 2.46
N ALA A 367 13.81 19.50 1.75
CA ALA A 367 14.22 20.12 0.50
C ALA A 367 13.20 19.87 -0.64
N ALA A 368 12.55 18.69 -0.63
CA ALA A 368 11.49 18.36 -1.56
C ALA A 368 10.44 17.47 -0.91
N THR A 369 9.18 17.63 -1.34
CA THR A 369 8.10 16.67 -1.09
C THR A 369 7.64 16.11 -2.43
N VAL A 370 8.13 14.91 -2.77
CA VAL A 370 7.85 14.26 -4.05
C VAL A 370 6.53 13.49 -3.94
N MET A 371 5.56 13.86 -4.74
CA MET A 371 4.21 13.28 -4.76
C MET A 371 3.93 12.41 -5.98
N GLU A 372 4.93 12.13 -6.79
CA GLU A 372 4.81 11.23 -7.94
C GLU A 372 4.78 9.77 -7.48
N CYS A 373 4.21 8.89 -8.30
CA CYS A 373 4.17 7.46 -8.00
C CYS A 373 5.56 6.83 -8.14
N CYS A 374 5.97 5.98 -7.19
CA CYS A 374 7.22 5.21 -7.32
C CYS A 374 7.10 4.01 -8.28
N GLY A 375 5.90 3.67 -8.72
CA GLY A 375 5.63 2.59 -9.65
C GLY A 375 5.62 1.18 -9.03
N HIS A 376 5.88 1.02 -7.73
CA HIS A 376 5.98 -0.33 -7.13
C HIS A 376 4.62 -1.02 -7.02
N ASP A 377 3.75 -0.45 -6.28
CA ASP A 377 2.41 -0.84 -5.84
C ASP A 377 2.20 -2.36 -5.66
N GLY A 378 1.94 -2.78 -4.43
CA GLY A 378 1.70 -4.18 -4.08
C GLY A 378 2.70 -5.16 -4.68
N THR A 379 2.19 -6.08 -5.50
CA THR A 379 2.99 -7.07 -6.23
C THR A 379 3.24 -6.70 -7.70
N PHE A 380 2.66 -5.60 -8.20
CA PHE A 380 2.70 -5.23 -9.61
C PHE A 380 4.12 -5.14 -10.18
N ALA A 381 5.01 -4.37 -9.54
CA ALA A 381 6.39 -4.21 -10.00
C ALA A 381 7.23 -5.50 -9.94
N MET A 382 6.73 -6.54 -9.27
CA MET A 382 7.46 -7.82 -9.14
C MET A 382 7.21 -8.74 -10.33
N THR A 383 6.19 -8.47 -11.13
CA THR A 383 5.77 -9.33 -12.24
C THR A 383 6.51 -9.02 -13.54
N VAL A 384 6.58 -9.99 -14.44
CA VAL A 384 7.18 -9.81 -15.78
C VAL A 384 6.45 -8.70 -16.54
N GLU A 385 5.12 -8.67 -16.44
CA GLU A 385 4.28 -7.71 -17.15
C GLU A 385 4.39 -6.30 -16.55
N GLY A 386 4.60 -6.21 -15.22
CA GLY A 386 4.62 -4.95 -14.46
C GLY A 386 5.97 -4.29 -14.34
N PHE A 387 7.08 -5.02 -14.51
CA PHE A 387 8.42 -4.51 -14.22
C PHE A 387 8.80 -3.26 -15.03
N GLU A 388 8.75 -3.32 -16.37
CA GLU A 388 9.08 -2.17 -17.21
C GLU A 388 8.04 -1.04 -17.12
N PRO A 389 6.72 -1.29 -17.09
CA PRO A 389 5.73 -0.25 -16.76
C PRO A 389 6.02 0.42 -15.41
N SER A 390 6.34 -0.34 -14.37
CA SER A 390 6.61 0.21 -13.02
C SER A 390 7.78 1.20 -13.02
N LYS A 391 8.85 0.86 -13.73
CA LYS A 391 10.03 1.70 -13.89
C LYS A 391 9.73 3.00 -14.63
N ARG A 392 8.94 2.92 -15.73
CA ARG A 392 8.50 4.09 -16.48
C ARG A 392 7.64 5.03 -15.63
N ILE A 393 6.66 4.48 -14.89
CA ILE A 393 5.78 5.23 -14.00
C ILE A 393 6.58 5.90 -12.88
N GLY A 394 7.55 5.17 -12.29
CA GLY A 394 8.38 5.66 -11.17
C GLY A 394 9.39 6.75 -11.54
N ARG A 395 9.70 6.92 -12.83
CA ARG A 395 10.79 7.80 -13.28
C ARG A 395 10.73 9.19 -12.71
N LYS A 396 9.57 9.85 -12.73
CA LYS A 396 9.40 11.22 -12.20
C LYS A 396 9.66 11.29 -10.68
N ALA A 397 9.26 10.26 -9.93
CA ALA A 397 9.57 10.19 -8.51
C ALA A 397 11.07 10.04 -8.27
N PHE A 398 11.76 9.20 -9.05
CA PHE A 398 13.21 9.01 -8.95
C PHE A 398 13.97 10.30 -9.27
N GLU A 399 13.59 10.97 -10.34
CA GLU A 399 14.16 12.27 -10.76
C GLU A 399 13.91 13.36 -9.70
N GLY A 400 12.69 13.43 -9.15
CA GLY A 400 12.33 14.40 -8.13
C GLY A 400 13.11 14.22 -6.82
N MET A 401 13.35 12.98 -6.39
CA MET A 401 14.16 12.69 -5.21
C MET A 401 15.64 13.03 -5.44
N LYS A 402 16.18 12.78 -6.65
CA LYS A 402 17.56 13.15 -7.00
C LYS A 402 17.75 14.65 -7.08
N ALA A 403 16.80 15.37 -7.70
CA ALA A 403 16.84 16.82 -7.85
C ALA A 403 16.75 17.60 -6.51
N ALA A 404 16.34 16.94 -5.44
CA ALA A 404 16.32 17.55 -4.10
C ALA A 404 17.70 17.76 -3.50
N GLU A 405 18.75 17.16 -4.06
CA GLU A 405 20.15 17.26 -3.60
C GLU A 405 20.31 17.05 -2.09
N ALA A 406 19.53 16.08 -1.55
CA ALA A 406 19.57 15.70 -0.14
C ALA A 406 20.29 14.37 0.04
N GLU A 407 21.20 14.29 1.01
CA GLU A 407 21.87 13.04 1.33
C GLU A 407 20.93 12.06 2.02
N THR A 408 19.97 12.53 2.80
CA THR A 408 18.97 11.69 3.43
C THR A 408 17.66 11.71 2.66
N TRP A 409 17.22 10.52 2.25
CA TRP A 409 15.90 10.32 1.63
C TRP A 409 14.97 9.62 2.62
N SER A 410 13.68 9.98 2.60
CA SER A 410 12.68 9.38 3.47
C SER A 410 11.38 9.07 2.74
N THR A 411 10.72 7.97 3.13
CA THR A 411 9.39 7.58 2.67
C THR A 411 8.70 6.70 3.71
N ASP A 412 7.39 6.86 3.90
CA ASP A 412 6.61 6.03 4.84
C ASP A 412 6.32 4.61 4.28
N CYS A 413 6.66 4.34 3.02
CA CYS A 413 6.42 3.05 2.39
C CYS A 413 7.71 2.28 2.14
N PRO A 414 7.96 1.18 2.86
CA PRO A 414 9.17 0.37 2.68
C PRO A 414 9.29 -0.25 1.28
N LEU A 415 8.18 -0.56 0.62
CA LEU A 415 8.21 -1.07 -0.76
C LEU A 415 8.63 0.02 -1.76
N ALA A 416 8.22 1.28 -1.53
CA ALA A 416 8.72 2.41 -2.30
C ALA A 416 10.23 2.59 -2.07
N ALA A 417 10.74 2.36 -0.85
CA ALA A 417 12.17 2.44 -0.56
C ALA A 417 12.99 1.47 -1.41
N ILE A 418 12.55 0.21 -1.56
CA ILE A 418 13.20 -0.78 -2.45
C ILE A 418 13.16 -0.33 -3.91
N GLN A 419 12.06 0.28 -4.35
CA GLN A 419 11.95 0.76 -5.73
C GLN A 419 12.92 1.91 -6.01
N PHE A 420 13.08 2.84 -5.07
CA PHE A 420 14.10 3.89 -5.15
C PHE A 420 15.52 3.32 -5.10
N GLU A 421 15.79 2.36 -4.21
CA GLU A 421 17.10 1.70 -4.13
C GLU A 421 17.47 1.09 -5.48
N GLN A 422 16.57 0.30 -6.08
CA GLN A 422 16.82 -0.38 -7.35
C GLN A 422 17.00 0.56 -8.53
N HIS A 423 16.20 1.64 -8.64
CA HIS A 423 16.12 2.46 -9.86
C HIS A 423 16.72 3.86 -9.71
N ALA A 424 16.96 4.30 -8.48
CA ALA A 424 17.58 5.59 -8.20
C ALA A 424 18.93 5.48 -7.48
N GLY A 425 19.31 4.26 -7.04
CA GLY A 425 20.60 3.96 -6.41
C GLY A 425 20.69 4.39 -4.95
N LYS A 426 19.55 4.74 -4.31
CA LYS A 426 19.52 5.16 -2.91
C LYS A 426 18.24 4.69 -2.23
N LYS A 427 18.37 4.04 -1.07
CA LYS A 427 17.25 3.56 -0.27
C LYS A 427 16.76 4.64 0.70
N PRO A 428 15.54 5.15 0.56
CA PRO A 428 14.95 6.05 1.54
C PRO A 428 14.74 5.36 2.90
N LEU A 429 15.00 6.05 3.98
CA LEU A 429 14.69 5.62 5.34
C LEU A 429 13.21 5.86 5.67
N HIS A 430 12.64 5.02 6.52
CA HIS A 430 11.32 5.32 7.09
C HIS A 430 11.42 6.54 8.03
N PRO A 431 10.42 7.44 8.13
CA PRO A 431 10.49 8.60 9.04
C PRO A 431 10.81 8.21 10.48
N MET A 432 10.27 7.09 10.98
CA MET A 432 10.59 6.59 12.31
C MET A 432 12.07 6.21 12.45
N SER A 433 12.67 5.66 11.41
CA SER A 433 14.11 5.33 11.42
C SER A 433 14.99 6.59 11.39
N VAL A 434 14.56 7.64 10.69
CA VAL A 434 15.27 8.93 10.72
C VAL A 434 15.21 9.54 12.13
N LEU A 435 14.02 9.54 12.76
CA LEU A 435 13.86 10.04 14.14
C LEU A 435 14.66 9.23 15.16
N ALA A 436 14.63 7.90 15.07
CA ALA A 436 15.38 7.02 15.96
C ALA A 436 16.88 7.25 15.85
N ARG A 437 17.42 7.34 14.62
CA ARG A 437 18.85 7.67 14.40
C ARG A 437 19.22 9.03 14.99
N ALA A 438 18.34 10.04 14.81
CA ALA A 438 18.55 11.35 15.42
C ALA A 438 18.59 11.29 16.95
N TYR A 439 17.75 10.48 17.60
CA TYR A 439 17.79 10.28 19.06
C TYR A 439 19.05 9.54 19.51
N ARG A 440 19.52 8.54 18.76
CA ARG A 440 20.73 7.78 19.11
C ARG A 440 22.03 8.55 18.85
N GLY A 441 22.01 9.55 17.98
CA GLY A 441 23.20 10.26 17.51
C GLY A 441 23.94 9.49 16.41
N GLU A 442 23.24 8.65 15.65
CA GLU A 442 23.79 7.84 14.57
C GLU A 442 23.84 8.63 13.24
N GLY A 443 24.63 8.10 12.31
CA GLY A 443 24.68 8.60 10.92
C GLY A 443 23.43 8.24 10.11
N PHE A 444 23.19 8.97 9.03
CA PHE A 444 22.02 8.83 8.15
C PHE A 444 22.38 8.25 6.77
N GLY A 445 23.62 7.85 6.55
CA GLY A 445 24.09 7.16 5.35
C GLY A 445 23.53 5.73 5.28
N GLY A 446 23.29 5.25 4.05
CA GLY A 446 22.78 3.89 3.79
C GLY A 446 23.86 2.79 3.86
N GLU A 447 24.97 3.01 4.54
CA GLU A 447 25.95 1.97 4.80
C GLU A 447 25.58 1.28 6.11
N GLU A 448 25.09 0.05 6.00
CA GLU A 448 25.02 -0.89 7.11
C GLU A 448 26.41 -1.50 7.35
N PRO A 449 26.75 -1.77 8.61
CA PRO A 449 27.95 -2.53 8.97
C PRO A 449 27.86 -4.00 8.49
#